data_c4de07b110e386e6199ab5c929615dd5
#
_entry.id   c4de07b110e386e6199ab5c929615dd5
#
_cell.length_a   1.000
_cell.length_b   1.000
_cell.length_c   1.000
_cell.angle_alpha   90.00
_cell.angle_beta   90.00
_cell.angle_gamma   90.00
#
_symmetry.space_group_name_H-M   'P 1'
#
loop_
_entity.id
_entity.type
_entity.pdbx_description
1 polymer ?
#
loop_
_entity_poly.entity_id
_entity_poly.type
_entity_poly.pdbx_seq_one_letter_code
_entity_poly.pdbx_strand_id
1 'polypeptide(L)'
;CDIRVGTPNTRIGCPEARVGLGAHVGTVMLPRLLPMGIAMELLFTARLMDAEESLKYGIINKIVPPDELLDYCTDLAEKIIDCAPLSIARQKHNVYKTSGLPLPYAFHINAGPDVYGPEGAADRSEGARAFAEKRRPQWTSKITGPD
;
A
#
# COMPACT_ATOMS: atom_id res chain seq x y z
N CYS A 1 2.96 -6.18 0.29
CA CYS A 1 2.05 -5.42 1.15
C CYS A 1 2.06 -3.95 0.77
N ASP A 2 0.90 -3.29 0.84
CA ASP A 2 0.75 -1.85 0.52
C ASP A 2 1.20 -0.99 1.70
N ILE A 3 0.90 -1.40 2.92
CA ILE A 3 1.29 -0.75 4.16
C ILE A 3 2.13 -1.73 4.99
N ARG A 4 3.19 -1.23 5.60
CA ARG A 4 4.13 -2.03 6.38
C ARG A 4 4.39 -1.36 7.73
N VAL A 5 4.15 -2.09 8.80
CA VAL A 5 4.44 -1.66 10.17
C VAL A 5 5.54 -2.56 10.72
N GLY A 6 6.51 -1.98 11.36
CA GLY A 6 7.63 -2.69 11.95
C GLY A 6 7.75 -2.46 13.44
N THR A 7 8.67 -3.20 14.06
CA THR A 7 9.10 -3.02 15.44
C THR A 7 10.56 -2.57 15.46
N PRO A 8 11.13 -2.14 16.58
CA PRO A 8 12.55 -1.80 16.66
C PRO A 8 13.51 -2.91 16.21
N ASN A 9 13.03 -4.16 16.25
CA ASN A 9 13.81 -5.33 15.81
C ASN A 9 13.72 -5.63 14.32
N THR A 10 12.93 -4.85 13.56
CA THR A 10 12.75 -5.06 12.12
C THR A 10 14.07 -4.95 11.38
N ARG A 11 14.30 -5.92 10.47
CA ARG A 11 15.44 -5.95 9.55
C ARG A 11 14.92 -6.30 8.16
N ILE A 12 15.27 -5.47 7.17
CA ILE A 12 14.79 -5.63 5.77
C ILE A 12 15.97 -5.56 4.82
N GLY A 13 16.01 -6.46 3.86
CA GLY A 13 17.03 -6.48 2.80
C GLY A 13 16.92 -7.71 1.92
N CYS A 14 17.91 -7.85 1.03
CA CYS A 14 17.97 -8.93 0.04
C CYS A 14 19.35 -9.58 0.13
N PRO A 15 19.56 -10.54 1.06
CA PRO A 15 20.89 -11.12 1.32
C PRO A 15 21.32 -12.21 0.31
N GLU A 16 20.53 -12.46 -0.73
CA GLU A 16 20.70 -13.55 -1.70
C GLU A 16 22.09 -13.53 -2.38
N ALA A 17 22.68 -12.36 -2.58
CA ALA A 17 24.00 -12.22 -3.18
C ALA A 17 25.10 -12.92 -2.38
N ARG A 18 24.94 -13.11 -1.05
CA ARG A 18 25.91 -13.84 -0.21
C ARG A 18 26.01 -15.31 -0.54
N VAL A 19 24.99 -15.86 -1.17
CA VAL A 19 24.95 -17.27 -1.58
C VAL A 19 24.93 -17.44 -3.10
N GLY A 20 25.32 -16.40 -3.84
CA GLY A 20 25.43 -16.44 -5.30
C GLY A 20 24.10 -16.39 -6.05
N LEU A 21 23.02 -15.99 -5.37
CA LEU A 21 21.69 -15.85 -5.99
C LEU A 21 21.36 -14.38 -6.27
N GLY A 22 20.58 -14.14 -7.33
CA GLY A 22 20.00 -12.83 -7.62
C GLY A 22 18.70 -12.62 -6.83
N ALA A 23 18.52 -11.43 -6.28
CA ALA A 23 17.31 -11.04 -5.55
C ALA A 23 16.20 -10.65 -6.53
N HIS A 24 15.53 -11.59 -7.19
CA HIS A 24 14.54 -11.35 -8.24
C HIS A 24 13.51 -10.26 -7.88
N VAL A 25 12.86 -10.39 -6.73
CA VAL A 25 11.88 -9.39 -6.26
C VAL A 25 12.58 -8.10 -5.83
N GLY A 26 13.72 -8.23 -5.14
CA GLY A 26 14.49 -7.09 -4.65
C GLY A 26 14.99 -6.18 -5.77
N THR A 27 15.47 -6.74 -6.89
CA THR A 27 15.96 -5.97 -8.04
C THR A 27 14.85 -5.17 -8.73
N VAL A 28 13.60 -5.61 -8.63
CA VAL A 28 12.45 -4.91 -9.20
C VAL A 28 11.85 -3.90 -8.21
N MET A 29 11.72 -4.29 -6.95
CA MET A 29 10.97 -3.50 -5.96
C MET A 29 11.82 -2.46 -5.25
N LEU A 30 13.05 -2.77 -4.88
CA LEU A 30 13.88 -1.81 -4.13
C LEU A 30 14.10 -0.49 -4.88
N PRO A 31 14.45 -0.48 -6.19
CA PRO A 31 14.62 0.78 -6.93
C PRO A 31 13.32 1.59 -7.11
N ARG A 32 12.16 0.99 -6.87
CA ARG A 32 10.85 1.67 -6.90
C ARG A 32 10.45 2.26 -5.56
N LEU A 33 11.04 1.76 -4.49
CA LEU A 33 10.73 2.18 -3.12
C LEU A 33 11.83 3.05 -2.52
N LEU A 34 13.04 2.99 -3.03
CA LEU A 34 14.23 3.61 -2.47
C LEU A 34 14.96 4.47 -3.52
N PRO A 35 15.72 5.47 -3.08
CA PRO A 35 16.74 6.07 -3.94
C PRO A 35 17.66 5.01 -4.53
N MET A 36 17.99 5.12 -5.82
CA MET A 36 18.75 4.09 -6.56
C MET A 36 20.04 3.69 -5.85
N GLY A 37 20.82 4.65 -5.33
CA GLY A 37 22.06 4.35 -4.62
C GLY A 37 21.87 3.46 -3.38
N ILE A 38 20.80 3.70 -2.62
CA ILE A 38 20.47 2.88 -1.44
C ILE A 38 20.01 1.47 -1.86
N ALA A 39 19.19 1.39 -2.92
CA ALA A 39 18.78 0.10 -3.46
C ALA A 39 19.97 -0.73 -3.93
N MET A 40 20.90 -0.11 -4.67
CA MET A 40 22.11 -0.80 -5.15
C MET A 40 23.04 -1.20 -4.02
N GLU A 41 23.22 -0.34 -3.01
CA GLU A 41 24.01 -0.67 -1.82
C GLU A 41 23.46 -1.93 -1.12
N LEU A 42 22.15 -1.98 -0.87
CA LEU A 42 21.52 -3.16 -0.24
C LEU A 42 21.72 -4.43 -1.07
N LEU A 43 21.52 -4.34 -2.38
CA LEU A 43 21.65 -5.49 -3.28
C LEU A 43 23.11 -5.99 -3.38
N PHE A 44 24.08 -5.06 -3.47
CA PHE A 44 25.49 -5.43 -3.69
C PHE A 44 26.19 -5.88 -2.41
N THR A 45 25.87 -5.26 -1.28
CA THR A 45 26.48 -5.62 0.01
C THR A 45 25.73 -6.73 0.73
N ALA A 46 24.50 -7.01 0.30
CA ALA A 46 23.60 -7.94 0.97
C ALA A 46 23.40 -7.62 2.47
N ARG A 47 23.52 -6.33 2.83
CA ARG A 47 23.24 -5.87 4.19
C ARG A 47 21.75 -5.77 4.43
N LEU A 48 21.38 -5.71 5.68
CA LEU A 48 20.00 -5.43 6.10
C LEU A 48 19.90 -4.00 6.61
N MET A 49 18.79 -3.34 6.27
CA MET A 49 18.37 -2.09 6.89
C MET A 49 17.77 -2.41 8.27
N ASP A 50 18.04 -1.57 9.25
CA ASP A 50 17.32 -1.62 10.51
C ASP A 50 15.94 -0.91 10.41
N ALA A 51 15.22 -0.86 11.53
CA ALA A 51 13.89 -0.27 11.59
C ALA A 51 13.90 1.23 11.27
N GLU A 52 14.85 1.97 11.86
CA GLU A 52 14.95 3.42 11.69
C GLU A 52 15.32 3.80 10.25
N GLU A 53 16.28 3.10 9.66
CA GLU A 53 16.64 3.30 8.27
C GLU A 53 15.47 2.95 7.34
N SER A 54 14.75 1.85 7.62
CA SER A 54 13.56 1.44 6.86
C SER A 54 12.43 2.46 6.96
N LEU A 55 12.24 3.09 8.11
CA LEU A 55 11.29 4.18 8.31
C LEU A 55 11.73 5.44 7.56
N LYS A 56 13.00 5.82 7.69
CA LYS A 56 13.58 7.00 7.03
C LYS A 56 13.38 6.99 5.52
N TYR A 57 13.52 5.83 4.89
CA TYR A 57 13.35 5.68 3.45
C TYR A 57 11.94 5.24 3.01
N GLY A 58 11.00 5.09 3.93
CA GLY A 58 9.61 4.74 3.61
C GLY A 58 9.38 3.28 3.24
N ILE A 59 10.34 2.39 3.53
CA ILE A 59 10.13 0.95 3.39
C ILE A 59 9.07 0.47 4.38
N ILE A 60 9.08 0.99 5.60
CA ILE A 60 7.99 0.81 6.56
C ILE A 60 7.32 2.16 6.85
N ASN A 61 6.05 2.12 7.21
CA ASN A 61 5.23 3.30 7.46
C ASN A 61 5.28 3.76 8.92
N LYS A 62 5.58 2.83 9.83
CA LYS A 62 5.59 3.09 11.27
C LYS A 62 6.45 2.07 12.01
N ILE A 63 7.07 2.49 13.10
CA ILE A 63 7.68 1.62 14.12
C ILE A 63 6.82 1.71 15.38
N VAL A 64 6.47 0.56 15.92
CA VAL A 64 5.71 0.44 17.18
C VAL A 64 6.37 -0.58 18.10
N PRO A 65 6.14 -0.53 19.42
CA PRO A 65 6.58 -1.58 20.33
C PRO A 65 6.07 -2.96 19.90
N PRO A 66 6.82 -4.04 20.15
CA PRO A 66 6.41 -5.39 19.70
C PRO A 66 5.06 -5.84 20.26
N ASP A 67 4.75 -5.48 21.49
CA ASP A 67 3.49 -5.78 22.19
C ASP A 67 2.30 -4.96 21.67
N GLU A 68 2.53 -3.81 21.03
CA GLU A 68 1.50 -2.96 20.44
C GLU A 68 1.28 -3.24 18.93
N LEU A 69 2.07 -4.11 18.31
CA LEU A 69 2.07 -4.27 16.85
C LEU A 69 0.70 -4.69 16.29
N LEU A 70 0.07 -5.67 16.91
CA LEU A 70 -1.22 -6.18 16.44
C LEU A 70 -2.34 -5.18 16.67
N ASP A 71 -2.35 -4.52 17.82
CA ASP A 71 -3.37 -3.52 18.15
C ASP A 71 -3.28 -2.33 17.18
N TYR A 72 -2.08 -1.82 16.93
CA TYR A 72 -1.87 -0.77 15.95
C TYR A 72 -2.33 -1.17 14.53
N CYS A 73 -1.99 -2.39 14.10
CA CYS A 73 -2.40 -2.89 12.79
C CYS A 73 -3.93 -3.07 12.70
N THR A 74 -4.57 -3.51 13.79
CA THR A 74 -6.02 -3.64 13.88
C THR A 74 -6.70 -2.28 13.78
N ASP A 75 -6.26 -1.30 14.55
CA ASP A 75 -6.76 0.07 14.49
C ASP A 75 -6.63 0.68 13.09
N LEU A 76 -5.51 0.39 12.41
CA LEU A 76 -5.31 0.85 11.03
C LEU A 76 -6.26 0.16 10.06
N ALA A 77 -6.46 -1.15 10.22
CA ALA A 77 -7.40 -1.92 9.40
C ALA A 77 -8.84 -1.43 9.60
N GLU A 78 -9.26 -1.13 10.84
CA GLU A 78 -10.58 -0.58 11.13
C GLU A 78 -10.81 0.77 10.45
N LYS A 79 -9.81 1.67 10.44
CA LYS A 79 -9.87 2.94 9.69
C LYS A 79 -10.04 2.73 8.19
N ILE A 80 -9.45 1.67 7.64
CA ILE A 80 -9.61 1.30 6.23
C ILE A 80 -11.02 0.75 5.99
N ILE A 81 -11.54 -0.08 6.89
CA ILE A 81 -12.90 -0.65 6.82
C ILE A 81 -13.98 0.44 6.89
N ASP A 82 -13.73 1.54 7.59
CA ASP A 82 -14.64 2.69 7.63
C ASP A 82 -14.77 3.41 6.27
N CYS A 83 -13.89 3.12 5.32
CA CYS A 83 -13.95 3.67 3.96
C CYS A 83 -14.73 2.76 3.02
N ALA A 84 -15.34 3.33 1.97
CA ALA A 84 -16.11 2.58 0.97
C ALA A 84 -15.21 1.50 0.30
N PRO A 85 -15.59 0.21 0.37
CA PRO A 85 -14.74 -0.89 -0.07
C PRO A 85 -14.39 -0.81 -1.56
N LEU A 86 -15.33 -0.46 -2.42
CA LEU A 86 -15.08 -0.28 -3.85
C LEU A 86 -14.14 0.90 -4.14
N SER A 87 -14.22 1.98 -3.35
CA SER A 87 -13.29 3.11 -3.47
C SER A 87 -11.86 2.70 -3.14
N ILE A 88 -11.65 1.92 -2.07
CA ILE A 88 -10.34 1.40 -1.70
C ILE A 88 -9.79 0.48 -2.80
N ALA A 89 -10.61 -0.46 -3.28
CA ALA A 89 -10.21 -1.37 -4.36
C ALA A 89 -9.81 -0.60 -5.64
N ARG A 90 -10.61 0.41 -6.02
CA ARG A 90 -10.32 1.27 -7.18
C ARG A 90 -9.03 2.07 -7.01
N GLN A 91 -8.83 2.69 -5.85
CA GLN A 91 -7.60 3.45 -5.57
C GLN A 91 -6.38 2.55 -5.69
N LYS A 92 -6.40 1.37 -5.07
CA LYS A 92 -5.31 0.40 -5.19
C LYS A 92 -5.07 -0.02 -6.64
N HIS A 93 -6.14 -0.40 -7.35
CA HIS A 93 -6.04 -0.77 -8.77
C HIS A 93 -5.42 0.35 -9.62
N ASN A 94 -5.90 1.60 -9.45
CA ASN A 94 -5.41 2.73 -10.22
C ASN A 94 -3.95 3.04 -9.93
N VAL A 95 -3.53 3.02 -8.67
CA VAL A 95 -2.12 3.24 -8.30
C VAL A 95 -1.23 2.22 -9.00
N TYR A 96 -1.54 0.94 -8.93
CA TYR A 96 -0.72 -0.10 -9.58
C TYR A 96 -0.77 -0.03 -11.11
N LYS A 97 -1.94 0.26 -11.68
CA LYS A 97 -2.13 0.34 -13.14
C LYS A 97 -1.42 1.54 -13.75
N THR A 98 -1.35 2.66 -13.03
CA THR A 98 -0.76 3.90 -13.54
C THR A 98 0.69 4.10 -13.11
N SER A 99 1.18 3.31 -12.18
CA SER A 99 2.56 3.38 -11.69
C SER A 99 3.55 3.14 -12.84
N GLY A 100 4.46 4.10 -13.03
CA GLY A 100 5.47 4.05 -14.11
C GLY A 100 5.01 4.52 -15.47
N LEU A 101 3.74 4.93 -15.63
CA LEU A 101 3.26 5.54 -16.87
C LEU A 101 3.60 7.03 -16.93
N PRO A 102 3.86 7.59 -18.13
CA PRO A 102 3.92 9.04 -18.30
C PRO A 102 2.62 9.71 -17.84
N LEU A 103 2.74 10.84 -17.17
CA LEU A 103 1.64 11.52 -16.48
C LEU A 103 0.36 11.73 -17.33
N PRO A 104 0.44 12.18 -18.60
CA PRO A 104 -0.75 12.34 -19.43
C PRO A 104 -1.53 11.03 -19.64
N TYR A 105 -0.82 9.91 -19.82
CA TYR A 105 -1.44 8.58 -19.99
C TYR A 105 -2.06 8.10 -18.68
N ALA A 106 -1.38 8.31 -17.55
CA ALA A 106 -1.90 7.96 -16.23
C ALA A 106 -3.23 8.67 -15.94
N PHE A 107 -3.33 9.96 -16.23
CA PHE A 107 -4.58 10.72 -16.09
C PHE A 107 -5.66 10.25 -17.05
N HIS A 108 -5.32 9.98 -18.31
CA HIS A 108 -6.28 9.48 -19.30
C HIS A 108 -6.91 8.14 -18.87
N ILE A 109 -6.09 7.22 -18.36
CA ILE A 109 -6.57 5.92 -17.87
C ILE A 109 -7.46 6.09 -16.64
N ASN A 110 -7.13 7.03 -15.75
CA ASN A 110 -7.87 7.26 -14.51
C ASN A 110 -9.18 8.03 -14.73
N ALA A 111 -9.32 8.75 -15.85
CA ALA A 111 -10.52 9.50 -16.20
C ALA A 111 -11.64 8.65 -16.79
N GLY A 112 -11.46 7.33 -16.90
CA GLY A 112 -12.44 6.39 -17.44
C GLY A 112 -13.72 6.33 -16.61
N PRO A 113 -14.82 5.80 -17.20
CA PRO A 113 -16.10 5.65 -16.52
C PRO A 113 -15.95 4.82 -15.25
N ASP A 114 -16.84 5.07 -14.29
CA ASP A 114 -16.87 4.34 -13.02
C ASP A 114 -17.05 2.84 -13.27
N VAL A 115 -15.97 2.09 -13.10
CA VAL A 115 -15.94 0.64 -13.36
C VAL A 115 -16.82 -0.15 -12.39
N TYR A 116 -17.27 0.46 -11.31
CA TYR A 116 -18.06 -0.21 -10.26
C TYR A 116 -19.57 0.01 -10.40
N GLY A 117 -20.02 0.65 -11.51
CA GLY A 117 -21.42 0.73 -11.90
C GLY A 117 -22.38 1.17 -10.78
N PRO A 118 -23.56 0.50 -10.69
CA PRO A 118 -24.60 0.86 -9.71
C PRO A 118 -24.16 0.74 -8.24
N GLU A 119 -23.29 -0.22 -7.91
CA GLU A 119 -22.81 -0.44 -6.55
C GLU A 119 -21.92 0.72 -6.08
N GLY A 120 -21.02 1.21 -6.95
CA GLY A 120 -20.23 2.40 -6.66
C GLY A 120 -21.08 3.67 -6.54
N ALA A 121 -22.20 3.76 -7.27
CA ALA A 121 -23.16 4.85 -7.10
C ALA A 121 -23.88 4.79 -5.75
N ALA A 122 -24.22 3.59 -5.27
CA ALA A 122 -24.83 3.39 -3.95
C ALA A 122 -23.89 3.83 -2.82
N ASP A 123 -22.63 3.44 -2.87
CA ASP A 123 -21.62 3.87 -1.88
C ASP A 123 -21.42 5.39 -1.89
N ARG A 124 -21.38 6.04 -3.07
CA ARG A 124 -21.28 7.51 -3.14
C ARG A 124 -22.48 8.20 -2.50
N SER A 125 -23.70 7.70 -2.75
CA SER A 125 -24.92 8.23 -2.15
C SER A 125 -24.93 8.06 -0.64
N GLU A 126 -24.55 6.88 -0.16
CA GLU A 126 -24.44 6.61 1.28
C GLU A 126 -23.40 7.49 1.94
N GLY A 127 -22.21 7.61 1.34
CA GLY A 127 -21.14 8.45 1.85
C GLY A 127 -21.56 9.92 1.98
N ALA A 128 -22.20 10.48 0.96
CA ALA A 128 -22.71 11.85 0.99
C ALA A 128 -23.78 12.05 2.07
N ARG A 129 -24.71 11.10 2.19
CA ARG A 129 -25.77 11.13 3.21
C ARG A 129 -25.22 11.02 4.61
N ALA A 130 -24.33 10.04 4.86
CA ALA A 130 -23.70 9.82 6.17
C ALA A 130 -22.90 11.06 6.62
N PHE A 131 -22.19 11.70 5.69
CA PHE A 131 -21.47 12.94 5.96
C PHE A 131 -22.42 14.09 6.35
N ALA A 132 -23.51 14.28 5.61
CA ALA A 132 -24.49 15.33 5.92
C ALA A 132 -25.19 15.08 7.27
N GLU A 133 -25.49 13.83 7.59
CA GLU A 133 -26.13 13.39 8.84
C GLU A 133 -25.14 13.24 10.02
N LYS A 134 -23.84 13.44 9.79
CA LYS A 134 -22.77 13.29 10.79
C LYS A 134 -22.79 11.92 11.50
N ARG A 135 -23.06 10.86 10.75
CA ARG A 135 -23.04 9.48 11.22
C ARG A 135 -22.01 8.63 10.48
N ARG A 136 -21.70 7.47 11.03
CA ARG A 136 -20.91 6.46 10.31
C ARG A 136 -21.65 5.97 9.07
N PRO A 137 -20.98 5.84 7.91
CA PRO A 137 -21.60 5.26 6.71
C PRO A 137 -21.82 3.75 6.88
N GLN A 138 -22.82 3.24 6.16
CA GLN A 138 -23.14 1.81 6.11
C GLN A 138 -22.94 1.32 4.67
N TRP A 139 -21.74 0.82 4.39
CA TRP A 139 -21.39 0.33 3.07
C TRP A 139 -22.11 -0.97 2.76
N THR A 140 -22.74 -1.05 1.60
CA THR A 140 -23.44 -2.26 1.12
C THR A 140 -22.71 -2.97 -0.01
N SER A 141 -21.77 -2.29 -0.66
CA SER A 141 -20.97 -2.89 -1.72
C SER A 141 -19.98 -3.95 -1.16
N LYS A 142 -19.70 -4.96 -1.99
CA LYS A 142 -18.72 -5.99 -1.70
C LYS A 142 -17.67 -6.01 -2.80
N ILE A 143 -16.41 -6.19 -2.41
CA ILE A 143 -15.36 -6.50 -3.37
C ILE A 143 -15.57 -7.95 -3.79
N THR A 144 -16.16 -8.16 -4.96
CA THR A 144 -16.13 -9.47 -5.60
C THR A 144 -14.79 -9.60 -6.28
N GLY A 145 -13.93 -10.48 -5.75
CA GLY A 145 -12.68 -10.85 -6.43
C GLY A 145 -13.00 -11.53 -7.76
N PRO A 146 -12.05 -11.58 -8.71
CA PRO A 146 -12.16 -12.52 -9.80
C PRO A 146 -12.25 -13.94 -9.21
N ASP A 147 -13.27 -14.69 -9.65
CA ASP A 147 -13.40 -16.13 -9.40
C ASP A 147 -12.19 -16.90 -9.94
#